data_ba7a1cc7dfe8bc37fd180607fb95f871
#
_entry.id   ba7a1cc7dfe8bc37fd180607fb95f871
#
_cell.length_a   1.000
_cell.length_b   1.000
_cell.length_c   1.000
_cell.angle_alpha   90.00
_cell.angle_beta   90.00
_cell.angle_gamma   90.00
#
_symmetry.space_group_name_H-M   'P 1'
#
loop_
_entity.id
_entity.type
_entity.pdbx_description
1 polymer ?
#
loop_
_entity_poly.entity_id
_entity_poly.type
_entity_poly.pdbx_seq_one_letter_code
_entity_poly.pdbx_strand_id
1 'polypeptide(L)'
;VEHVLHEAALGSVPRSIENPIMTNGCNIDGFLNMLVAARDCEVKSFVYAASSSTYGDEPNLPKQEDRIGKPLSPYAVTKYVNELYAEVFARSYGFKTIGLRYFNVFGQRQDPYGAYAAVIPQWFAALTKGDTVYVNGDGETSRDFCYIDNVVQANLLASYAAEDARDLVYNVAFGQRTTLN
;
A
#
# COMPACT_ATOMS: atom_id res chain seq x y z
N VAL A 1 10.56 11.58 18.50
CA VAL A 1 10.51 10.64 17.37
C VAL A 1 11.23 11.28 16.21
N GLU A 2 12.15 10.56 15.57
CA GLU A 2 12.95 11.10 14.46
C GLU A 2 12.50 10.55 13.10
N HIS A 3 11.99 9.34 13.06
CA HIS A 3 11.52 8.68 11.85
C HIS A 3 10.11 8.14 12.05
N VAL A 4 9.26 8.31 11.06
CA VAL A 4 7.88 7.81 11.06
C VAL A 4 7.71 6.85 9.90
N LEU A 5 7.25 5.64 10.19
CA LEU A 5 6.75 4.66 9.23
C LEU A 5 5.24 4.56 9.40
N HIS A 6 4.49 5.21 8.53
CA HIS A 6 3.03 5.29 8.63
C HIS A 6 2.37 4.18 7.81
N GLU A 7 2.15 3.03 8.45
CA GLU A 7 1.51 1.86 7.86
C GLU A 7 0.02 1.75 8.20
N ALA A 8 -0.47 2.61 9.10
CA ALA A 8 -1.83 2.54 9.63
C ALA A 8 -2.88 2.93 8.57
N ALA A 9 -3.72 1.98 8.22
CA ALA A 9 -4.85 2.20 7.30
C ALA A 9 -5.86 1.04 7.38
N LEU A 10 -7.06 1.25 6.87
CA LEU A 10 -8.01 0.18 6.56
C LEU A 10 -7.74 -0.33 5.14
N GLY A 11 -6.96 -1.41 5.04
CA GLY A 11 -6.43 -1.95 3.79
C GLY A 11 -7.35 -3.00 3.16
N SER A 12 -8.55 -2.66 2.70
CA SER A 12 -9.46 -3.60 2.04
C SER A 12 -10.37 -2.91 1.04
N VAL A 13 -10.35 -3.38 -0.21
CA VAL A 13 -11.28 -2.91 -1.25
C VAL A 13 -12.73 -3.27 -0.90
N PRO A 14 -13.09 -4.53 -0.55
CA PRO A 14 -14.46 -4.86 -0.16
C PRO A 14 -14.97 -4.01 1.01
N ARG A 15 -14.20 -3.86 2.09
CA ARG A 15 -14.55 -3.01 3.22
C ARG A 15 -14.81 -1.56 2.81
N SER A 16 -14.01 -1.03 1.90
CA SER A 16 -14.16 0.35 1.45
C SER A 16 -15.44 0.58 0.64
N ILE A 17 -15.93 -0.46 -0.05
CA ILE A 17 -17.21 -0.42 -0.76
C ILE A 17 -18.36 -0.51 0.25
N GLU A 18 -18.24 -1.38 1.24
CA GLU A 18 -19.24 -1.58 2.29
C GLU A 18 -19.35 -0.35 3.21
N ASN A 19 -18.21 0.24 3.62
CA ASN A 19 -18.18 1.40 4.51
C ASN A 19 -17.15 2.44 4.03
N PRO A 20 -17.48 3.25 3.00
CA PRO A 20 -16.57 4.24 2.46
C PRO A 20 -16.28 5.39 3.42
N ILE A 21 -17.22 5.78 4.27
CA ILE A 21 -17.05 6.89 5.23
C ILE A 21 -16.00 6.51 6.28
N MET A 22 -16.09 5.33 6.87
CA MET A 22 -15.09 4.87 7.84
C MET A 22 -13.71 4.71 7.20
N THR A 23 -13.67 4.19 5.98
CA THR A 23 -12.41 4.04 5.23
C THR A 23 -11.79 5.41 4.94
N ASN A 24 -12.58 6.40 4.54
CA ASN A 24 -12.12 7.78 4.33
C ASN A 24 -11.56 8.38 5.63
N GLY A 25 -12.32 8.38 6.72
CA GLY A 25 -11.88 8.96 8.00
C GLY A 25 -10.59 8.33 8.51
N CYS A 26 -10.45 7.00 8.42
CA CYS A 26 -9.24 6.33 8.82
C CYS A 26 -8.05 6.66 7.90
N ASN A 27 -8.24 6.54 6.58
CA ASN A 27 -7.13 6.56 5.63
C ASN A 27 -6.74 7.97 5.18
N ILE A 28 -7.68 8.91 5.13
CA ILE A 28 -7.40 10.30 4.72
C ILE A 28 -7.21 11.20 5.94
N ASP A 29 -8.22 11.29 6.82
CA ASP A 29 -8.11 12.18 7.98
C ASP A 29 -7.01 11.71 8.94
N GLY A 30 -6.90 10.38 9.15
CA GLY A 30 -5.82 9.78 9.95
C GLY A 30 -4.44 10.06 9.36
N PHE A 31 -4.26 9.89 8.05
CA PHE A 31 -3.02 10.19 7.35
C PHE A 31 -2.66 11.69 7.47
N LEU A 32 -3.62 12.57 7.19
CA LEU A 32 -3.40 14.02 7.24
C LEU A 32 -3.01 14.48 8.65
N ASN A 33 -3.66 13.96 9.68
CA ASN A 33 -3.31 14.25 11.07
C ASN A 33 -1.86 13.84 11.39
N MET A 34 -1.44 12.65 10.95
CA MET A 34 -0.07 12.17 11.13
C MET A 34 0.94 13.01 10.33
N LEU A 35 0.59 13.43 9.10
CA LEU A 35 1.45 14.24 8.26
C LEU A 35 1.66 15.63 8.86
N VAL A 36 0.61 16.26 9.40
CA VAL A 36 0.67 17.53 10.12
C VAL A 36 1.53 17.41 11.38
N ALA A 37 1.27 16.40 12.21
CA ALA A 37 2.03 16.17 13.44
C ALA A 37 3.52 15.92 13.16
N ALA A 38 3.83 15.14 12.13
CA ALA A 38 5.21 14.86 11.74
C ALA A 38 5.95 16.10 11.24
N ARG A 39 5.29 16.95 10.44
CA ARG A 39 5.82 18.25 10.00
C ARG A 39 6.09 19.15 11.21
N ASP A 40 5.12 19.29 12.11
CA ASP A 40 5.21 20.20 13.26
C ASP A 40 6.26 19.74 14.29
N CYS A 41 6.53 18.42 14.34
CA CYS A 41 7.62 17.82 15.14
C CYS A 41 8.97 17.80 14.41
N GLU A 42 9.06 18.29 13.18
CA GLU A 42 10.29 18.33 12.38
C GLU A 42 10.98 16.97 12.30
N VAL A 43 10.21 15.88 12.04
CA VAL A 43 10.79 14.54 11.93
C VAL A 43 11.77 14.46 10.75
N LYS A 44 12.83 13.68 10.90
CA LYS A 44 13.87 13.53 9.88
C LYS A 44 13.39 12.80 8.63
N SER A 45 12.44 11.88 8.77
CA SER A 45 11.81 11.19 7.64
C SER A 45 10.37 10.76 7.96
N PHE A 46 9.53 10.81 6.93
CA PHE A 46 8.18 10.29 6.95
C PHE A 46 8.00 9.39 5.72
N VAL A 47 7.89 8.09 5.97
CA VAL A 47 7.61 7.07 4.95
C VAL A 47 6.19 6.58 5.16
N TYR A 48 5.43 6.41 4.09
CA TYR A 48 4.04 5.97 4.21
C TYR A 48 3.66 4.87 3.22
N ALA A 49 2.74 4.01 3.65
CA ALA A 49 2.12 2.99 2.83
C ALA A 49 1.20 3.62 1.79
N ALA A 50 1.69 3.79 0.56
CA ALA A 50 0.88 3.95 -0.64
C ALA A 50 0.36 2.57 -1.11
N SER A 51 -0.16 2.46 -2.31
CA SER A 51 -0.74 1.19 -2.77
C SER A 51 -0.69 1.05 -4.28
N SER A 52 -0.43 -0.15 -4.77
CA SER A 52 -0.59 -0.49 -6.19
C SER A 52 -2.03 -0.31 -6.71
N SER A 53 -3.03 -0.25 -5.81
CA SER A 53 -4.42 0.06 -6.18
C SER A 53 -4.59 1.46 -6.79
N THR A 54 -3.65 2.39 -6.56
CA THR A 54 -3.62 3.72 -7.15
C THR A 54 -3.53 3.67 -8.69
N TYR A 55 -2.95 2.61 -9.26
CA TYR A 55 -2.89 2.43 -10.70
C TYR A 55 -4.26 2.31 -11.37
N GLY A 56 -5.27 1.83 -10.63
CA GLY A 56 -6.65 1.75 -11.13
C GLY A 56 -6.77 0.96 -12.44
N ASP A 57 -7.31 1.61 -13.48
CA ASP A 57 -7.55 1.04 -14.81
C ASP A 57 -6.38 1.22 -15.81
N GLU A 58 -5.19 1.65 -15.34
CA GLU A 58 -4.01 1.74 -16.21
C GLU A 58 -3.68 0.37 -16.84
N PRO A 59 -3.70 0.20 -18.17
CA PRO A 59 -3.59 -1.12 -18.79
C PRO A 59 -2.15 -1.60 -18.96
N ASN A 60 -1.16 -0.70 -18.97
CA ASN A 60 0.21 -1.05 -19.32
C ASN A 60 0.93 -1.79 -18.21
N LEU A 61 1.84 -2.68 -18.61
CA LEU A 61 2.75 -3.43 -17.73
C LEU A 61 4.18 -3.35 -18.28
N PRO A 62 5.20 -3.29 -17.42
CA PRO A 62 5.09 -3.14 -15.95
C PRO A 62 4.47 -1.80 -15.55
N LYS A 63 3.92 -1.73 -14.33
CA LYS A 63 3.40 -0.47 -13.79
C LYS A 63 4.56 0.49 -13.51
N GLN A 64 4.41 1.73 -13.96
CA GLN A 64 5.39 2.81 -13.78
C GLN A 64 4.78 3.91 -12.92
N GLU A 65 5.56 4.50 -12.04
CA GLU A 65 5.08 5.40 -10.99
C GLU A 65 4.44 6.68 -11.55
N ASP A 66 4.90 7.16 -12.70
CA ASP A 66 4.39 8.33 -13.40
C ASP A 66 3.10 8.11 -14.21
N ARG A 67 2.63 6.84 -14.30
CA ARG A 67 1.47 6.46 -15.10
C ARG A 67 0.40 5.80 -14.25
N ILE A 68 -0.59 6.58 -13.87
CA ILE A 68 -1.75 6.09 -13.13
C ILE A 68 -3.03 6.29 -13.95
N GLY A 69 -3.95 5.35 -13.81
CA GLY A 69 -5.29 5.43 -14.37
C GLY A 69 -6.29 6.02 -13.37
N LYS A 70 -7.56 5.63 -13.53
CA LYS A 70 -8.64 6.04 -12.62
C LYS A 70 -8.78 5.03 -11.49
N PRO A 71 -8.79 5.46 -10.21
CA PRO A 71 -9.02 4.57 -9.08
C PRO A 71 -10.33 3.77 -9.23
N LEU A 72 -10.28 2.47 -8.94
CA LEU A 72 -11.42 1.55 -9.13
C LEU A 72 -12.19 1.24 -7.82
N SER A 73 -11.82 1.85 -6.71
CA SER A 73 -12.49 1.64 -5.42
C SER A 73 -12.30 2.83 -4.49
N PRO A 74 -13.18 3.00 -3.47
CA PRO A 74 -12.97 4.01 -2.43
C PRO A 74 -11.61 3.87 -1.73
N TYR A 75 -11.15 2.65 -1.47
CA TYR A 75 -9.80 2.40 -0.95
C TYR A 75 -8.71 2.99 -1.86
N ALA A 76 -8.76 2.73 -3.16
CA ALA A 76 -7.80 3.26 -4.12
C ALA A 76 -7.80 4.81 -4.13
N VAL A 77 -8.99 5.42 -4.05
CA VAL A 77 -9.13 6.87 -3.92
C VAL A 77 -8.42 7.38 -2.68
N THR A 78 -8.63 6.75 -1.50
CA THR A 78 -7.97 7.20 -0.26
C THR A 78 -6.46 7.13 -0.35
N LYS A 79 -5.90 6.09 -0.97
CA LYS A 79 -4.45 5.94 -1.14
C LYS A 79 -3.88 6.96 -2.11
N TYR A 80 -4.58 7.26 -3.20
CA TYR A 80 -4.17 8.31 -4.12
C TYR A 80 -4.23 9.71 -3.49
N VAL A 81 -5.26 10.00 -2.70
CA VAL A 81 -5.36 11.26 -1.95
C VAL A 81 -4.18 11.45 -0.99
N ASN A 82 -3.68 10.39 -0.36
CA ASN A 82 -2.49 10.48 0.49
C ASN A 82 -1.25 10.93 -0.30
N GLU A 83 -1.06 10.42 -1.52
CA GLU A 83 0.03 10.85 -2.41
C GLU A 83 -0.11 12.32 -2.79
N LEU A 84 -1.32 12.78 -3.12
CA LEU A 84 -1.58 14.20 -3.41
C LEU A 84 -1.30 15.12 -2.22
N TYR A 85 -1.69 14.73 -1.00
CA TYR A 85 -1.34 15.47 0.21
C TYR A 85 0.16 15.53 0.43
N ALA A 86 0.86 14.41 0.28
CA ALA A 86 2.30 14.34 0.43
C ALA A 86 3.01 15.31 -0.53
N GLU A 87 2.64 15.30 -1.80
CA GLU A 87 3.18 16.21 -2.82
C GLU A 87 2.89 17.69 -2.51
N VAL A 88 1.67 18.02 -2.06
CA VAL A 88 1.33 19.39 -1.66
C VAL A 88 2.11 19.81 -0.42
N PHE A 89 2.33 18.92 0.56
CA PHE A 89 3.13 19.24 1.75
C PHE A 89 4.60 19.53 1.41
N ALA A 90 5.17 18.79 0.47
CA ALA A 90 6.52 19.09 -0.02
C ALA A 90 6.60 20.48 -0.65
N ARG A 91 5.65 20.84 -1.52
CA ARG A 91 5.63 22.14 -2.20
C ARG A 91 5.31 23.31 -1.28
N SER A 92 4.35 23.14 -0.36
CA SER A 92 3.83 24.23 0.47
C SER A 92 4.61 24.45 1.75
N TYR A 93 5.19 23.38 2.31
CA TYR A 93 5.85 23.41 3.62
C TYR A 93 7.32 22.95 3.57
N GLY A 94 7.82 22.51 2.42
CA GLY A 94 9.15 21.91 2.31
C GLY A 94 9.26 20.55 3.02
N PHE A 95 8.13 19.97 3.45
CA PHE A 95 8.10 18.70 4.17
C PHE A 95 8.01 17.54 3.18
N LYS A 96 9.16 16.99 2.81
CA LYS A 96 9.29 15.90 1.85
C LYS A 96 9.11 14.54 2.50
N THR A 97 8.37 13.67 1.85
CA THR A 97 8.05 12.32 2.30
C THR A 97 8.38 11.28 1.23
N ILE A 98 8.28 10.00 1.56
CA ILE A 98 8.40 8.91 0.58
C ILE A 98 7.16 8.02 0.69
N GLY A 99 6.46 7.86 -0.43
CA GLY A 99 5.37 6.89 -0.58
C GLY A 99 5.87 5.57 -1.14
N LEU A 100 5.44 4.46 -0.54
CA LEU A 100 5.77 3.12 -1.03
C LEU A 100 4.49 2.43 -1.51
N ARG A 101 4.33 2.28 -2.84
CA ARG A 101 3.21 1.53 -3.44
C ARG A 101 3.46 0.04 -3.30
N TYR A 102 2.95 -0.54 -2.22
CA TYR A 102 3.03 -1.97 -2.02
C TYR A 102 2.15 -2.71 -3.02
N PHE A 103 2.74 -3.72 -3.63
CA PHE A 103 1.99 -4.73 -4.39
C PHE A 103 1.51 -5.81 -3.41
N ASN A 104 1.07 -6.97 -3.87
CA ASN A 104 0.39 -7.94 -3.02
C ASN A 104 1.35 -8.55 -1.98
N VAL A 105 1.47 -7.88 -0.83
CA VAL A 105 2.38 -8.29 0.24
C VAL A 105 1.89 -9.57 0.89
N PHE A 106 2.81 -10.50 1.13
CA PHE A 106 2.56 -11.71 1.88
C PHE A 106 3.75 -12.03 2.79
N GLY A 107 3.51 -12.83 3.83
CA GLY A 107 4.60 -13.27 4.70
C GLY A 107 4.14 -13.74 6.06
N GLN A 108 5.11 -13.96 6.92
CA GLN A 108 4.90 -14.41 8.29
C GLN A 108 4.00 -13.44 9.06
N ARG A 109 3.19 -13.99 9.98
CA ARG A 109 2.27 -13.25 10.86
C ARG A 109 1.08 -12.61 10.15
N GLN A 110 0.88 -12.86 8.87
CA GLN A 110 -0.33 -12.40 8.19
C GLN A 110 -1.52 -13.27 8.64
N ASP A 111 -2.61 -12.62 9.08
CA ASP A 111 -3.80 -13.32 9.58
C ASP A 111 -4.55 -14.02 8.43
N PRO A 112 -4.68 -15.37 8.48
CA PRO A 112 -5.42 -16.12 7.46
C PRO A 112 -6.95 -16.11 7.67
N TYR A 113 -7.44 -15.68 8.84
CA TYR A 113 -8.85 -15.82 9.25
C TYR A 113 -9.63 -14.50 9.25
N GLY A 114 -8.98 -13.40 8.98
CA GLY A 114 -9.65 -12.10 8.89
C GLY A 114 -10.71 -12.09 7.78
N ALA A 115 -11.81 -11.35 7.97
CA ALA A 115 -12.89 -11.23 6.99
C ALA A 115 -12.41 -10.78 5.59
N TYR A 116 -11.24 -10.17 5.53
CA TYR A 116 -10.60 -9.68 4.30
C TYR A 116 -9.17 -10.24 4.15
N ALA A 117 -8.93 -11.45 4.65
CA ALA A 117 -7.63 -12.08 4.54
C ALA A 117 -7.23 -12.29 3.07
N ALA A 118 -5.94 -12.11 2.79
CA ALA A 118 -5.39 -12.27 1.44
C ALA A 118 -5.33 -13.76 1.03
N VAL A 119 -5.25 -14.00 -0.27
CA VAL A 119 -5.31 -15.36 -0.85
C VAL A 119 -4.21 -16.27 -0.33
N ILE A 120 -2.96 -15.81 -0.26
CA ILE A 120 -1.82 -16.67 0.18
C ILE A 120 -2.00 -17.18 1.61
N PRO A 121 -2.22 -16.34 2.64
CA PRO A 121 -2.40 -16.86 3.99
C PRO A 121 -3.66 -17.74 4.14
N GLN A 122 -4.76 -17.43 3.44
CA GLN A 122 -5.97 -18.29 3.45
C GLN A 122 -5.67 -19.67 2.88
N TRP A 123 -5.05 -19.74 1.71
CA TRP A 123 -4.75 -21.03 1.06
C TRP A 123 -3.71 -21.81 1.85
N PHE A 124 -2.68 -21.16 2.37
CA PHE A 124 -1.70 -21.83 3.22
C PHE A 124 -2.34 -22.46 4.46
N ALA A 125 -3.23 -21.71 5.13
CA ALA A 125 -3.94 -22.23 6.31
C ALA A 125 -4.90 -23.38 5.96
N ALA A 126 -5.61 -23.32 4.82
CA ALA A 126 -6.48 -24.38 4.36
C ALA A 126 -5.67 -25.65 3.99
N LEU A 127 -4.63 -25.51 3.16
CA LEU A 127 -3.80 -26.63 2.73
C LEU A 127 -3.11 -27.34 3.90
N THR A 128 -2.64 -26.60 4.89
CA THR A 128 -2.00 -27.22 6.08
C THR A 128 -2.97 -28.02 6.95
N LYS A 129 -4.28 -27.74 6.85
CA LYS A 129 -5.33 -28.50 7.54
C LYS A 129 -5.93 -29.61 6.69
N GLY A 130 -5.59 -29.70 5.42
CA GLY A 130 -6.23 -30.59 4.46
C GLY A 130 -7.61 -30.10 4.01
N ASP A 131 -7.93 -28.83 4.22
CA ASP A 131 -9.18 -28.21 3.79
C ASP A 131 -9.15 -27.87 2.29
N THR A 132 -10.33 -27.68 1.71
CA THR A 132 -10.48 -27.27 0.31
C THR A 132 -10.11 -25.81 0.15
N VAL A 133 -9.29 -25.49 -0.86
CA VAL A 133 -9.06 -24.11 -1.30
C VAL A 133 -10.00 -23.77 -2.44
N TYR A 134 -10.46 -22.51 -2.46
CA TYR A 134 -11.36 -22.00 -3.48
C TYR A 134 -10.63 -20.97 -4.33
N VAL A 135 -10.66 -21.16 -5.65
CA VAL A 135 -10.18 -20.18 -6.63
C VAL A 135 -11.38 -19.40 -7.14
N ASN A 136 -11.39 -18.08 -6.97
CA ASN A 136 -12.43 -17.23 -7.51
C ASN A 136 -12.18 -16.97 -9.00
N GLY A 137 -13.19 -17.30 -9.84
CA GLY A 137 -13.08 -17.20 -11.29
C GLY A 137 -12.35 -18.38 -11.91
N ASP A 138 -11.61 -18.14 -12.98
CA ASP A 138 -10.88 -19.14 -13.77
C ASP A 138 -9.41 -19.35 -13.29
N GLY A 139 -8.98 -18.62 -12.27
CA GLY A 139 -7.60 -18.68 -11.77
C GLY A 139 -6.57 -17.95 -12.63
N GLU A 140 -6.93 -17.42 -13.79
CA GLU A 140 -6.01 -16.70 -14.70
C GLU A 140 -5.65 -15.29 -14.21
N THR A 141 -6.34 -14.80 -13.17
CA THR A 141 -5.98 -13.53 -12.54
C THR A 141 -4.57 -13.60 -11.97
N SER A 142 -3.69 -12.72 -12.43
CA SER A 142 -2.31 -12.66 -11.98
C SER A 142 -2.05 -11.50 -11.04
N ARG A 143 -1.09 -11.71 -10.14
CA ARG A 143 -0.62 -10.70 -9.17
C ARG A 143 0.90 -10.71 -9.12
N ASP A 144 1.46 -9.57 -8.77
CA ASP A 144 2.84 -9.47 -8.28
C ASP A 144 2.81 -9.64 -6.76
N PHE A 145 3.33 -10.76 -6.29
CA PHE A 145 3.41 -11.08 -4.87
C PHE A 145 4.76 -10.66 -4.31
N CYS A 146 4.75 -9.73 -3.37
CA CYS A 146 5.94 -9.19 -2.73
C CYS A 146 6.10 -9.77 -1.32
N TYR A 147 7.23 -10.45 -1.05
CA TYR A 147 7.47 -11.00 0.28
C TYR A 147 7.77 -9.90 1.30
N ILE A 148 7.32 -10.10 2.53
CA ILE A 148 7.37 -9.10 3.60
C ILE A 148 8.79 -8.55 3.87
N ASP A 149 9.83 -9.35 3.77
CA ASP A 149 11.20 -8.89 4.02
C ASP A 149 11.64 -7.84 2.99
N ASN A 150 11.17 -7.92 1.74
CA ASN A 150 11.42 -6.90 0.73
C ASN A 150 10.74 -5.58 1.09
N VAL A 151 9.53 -5.65 1.66
CA VAL A 151 8.79 -4.47 2.14
C VAL A 151 9.50 -3.83 3.33
N VAL A 152 9.95 -4.64 4.29
CA VAL A 152 10.73 -4.16 5.45
C VAL A 152 12.01 -3.48 4.98
N GLN A 153 12.74 -4.11 4.05
CA GLN A 153 13.95 -3.51 3.48
C GLN A 153 13.65 -2.18 2.78
N ALA A 154 12.59 -2.10 1.98
CA ALA A 154 12.20 -0.86 1.30
C ALA A 154 11.89 0.27 2.29
N ASN A 155 11.18 -0.03 3.39
CA ASN A 155 10.89 0.93 4.46
C ASN A 155 12.17 1.43 5.14
N LEU A 156 13.10 0.54 5.44
CA LEU A 156 14.38 0.92 6.04
C LEU A 156 15.19 1.80 5.10
N LEU A 157 15.31 1.43 3.84
CA LEU A 157 16.02 2.24 2.84
C LEU A 157 15.37 3.63 2.67
N ALA A 158 14.05 3.69 2.59
CA ALA A 158 13.31 4.95 2.48
C ALA A 158 13.50 5.85 3.71
N SER A 159 13.59 5.27 4.92
CA SER A 159 13.79 6.04 6.15
C SER A 159 15.12 6.79 6.19
N TYR A 160 16.15 6.26 5.53
CA TYR A 160 17.50 6.83 5.47
C TYR A 160 17.86 7.37 4.08
N ALA A 161 16.88 7.53 3.21
CA ALA A 161 17.09 7.99 1.85
C ALA A 161 17.68 9.42 1.81
N ALA A 162 18.53 9.67 0.84
CA ALA A 162 19.08 11.00 0.57
C ALA A 162 17.98 11.98 0.14
N GLU A 163 18.26 13.27 0.23
CA GLU A 163 17.29 14.33 0.01
C GLU A 163 16.70 14.34 -1.42
N ASP A 164 17.49 13.98 -2.40
CA ASP A 164 17.11 13.88 -3.82
C ASP A 164 16.18 12.70 -4.13
N ALA A 165 16.15 11.69 -3.24
CA ALA A 165 15.24 10.55 -3.34
C ALA A 165 13.91 10.77 -2.59
N ARG A 166 13.73 11.94 -1.95
CA ARG A 166 12.50 12.29 -1.24
C ARG A 166 11.52 13.03 -2.15
N ASP A 167 10.27 13.16 -1.69
CA ASP A 167 9.15 13.73 -2.44
C ASP A 167 8.78 12.90 -3.69
N LEU A 168 8.95 11.59 -3.57
CA LEU A 168 8.67 10.62 -4.62
C LEU A 168 7.85 9.45 -4.10
N VAL A 169 7.21 8.75 -5.03
CA VAL A 169 6.52 7.50 -4.76
C VAL A 169 7.26 6.38 -5.50
N TYR A 170 7.47 5.24 -4.84
CA TYR A 170 8.19 4.10 -5.38
C TYR A 170 7.34 2.83 -5.36
N ASN A 171 7.46 2.02 -6.38
CA ASN A 171 6.90 0.67 -6.39
C ASN A 171 7.70 -0.26 -5.49
N VAL A 172 6.98 -1.03 -4.67
CA VAL A 172 7.55 -2.13 -3.89
C VAL A 172 6.89 -3.42 -4.36
N ALA A 173 7.53 -4.05 -5.32
CA ALA A 173 7.07 -5.21 -6.07
C ALA A 173 8.22 -6.19 -6.28
N PHE A 174 7.92 -7.45 -6.63
CA PHE A 174 8.93 -8.42 -7.02
C PHE A 174 9.27 -8.33 -8.53
N GLY A 175 8.40 -7.74 -9.33
CA GLY A 175 8.57 -7.57 -10.77
C GLY A 175 8.16 -8.81 -11.58
N GLN A 176 7.40 -9.73 -10.99
CA GLN A 176 6.90 -10.93 -11.66
C GLN A 176 5.38 -11.06 -11.55
N ARG A 177 4.81 -11.78 -12.51
CA ARG A 177 3.38 -12.09 -12.52
C ARG A 177 3.17 -13.57 -12.21
N THR A 178 2.39 -13.85 -11.17
CA THR A 178 1.98 -15.20 -10.78
C THR A 178 0.47 -15.31 -10.91
N THR A 179 -0.04 -16.30 -11.64
CA THR A 179 -1.46 -16.66 -11.70
C THR A 179 -1.87 -17.40 -10.45
N LEU A 180 -3.17 -17.55 -10.23
CA LEU A 180 -3.70 -18.36 -9.12
C LEU A 180 -3.77 -19.85 -9.47
N ASN A 181 -3.56 -20.23 -10.73
CA ASN A 181 -3.46 -21.61 -11.19
C ASN A 181 -2.07 -22.19 -10.95
#